data_33193cb95769c0fe3833f27e0b4e1f66
#
_entry.id   33193cb95769c0fe3833f27e0b4e1f66
#
_cell.length_a   1.000
_cell.length_b   1.000
_cell.length_c   1.000
_cell.angle_alpha   90.00
_cell.angle_beta   90.00
_cell.angle_gamma   90.00
#
_symmetry.space_group_name_H-M   'P 1'
#
loop_
_entity.id
_entity.type
_entity.pdbx_description
1 polymer ?
#
loop_
_entity_poly.entity_id
_entity_poly.type
_entity_poly.pdbx_seq_one_letter_code
_entity_poly.pdbx_strand_id
1 'polypeptide(L)'
;MNFIPTDKIFLIGMMGSGKSYWGKKLSERLHFDFIDLDDELVKEEGRDINKIFQESGEQYFRDKETELLNRFIVEKKGFIMATGGGAPCFNNNISLMNNH
;
A
#
# COMPACT_ATOMS: atom_id res chain seq x y z
N MET A 1 1.69 -9.14 21.31
CA MET A 1 1.74 -7.93 20.51
C MET A 1 0.36 -7.27 20.48
N ASN A 2 0.27 -6.06 20.99
CA ASN A 2 -1.02 -5.39 21.12
C ASN A 2 -1.13 -4.24 20.13
N PHE A 3 -2.07 -4.38 19.19
CA PHE A 3 -2.38 -3.33 18.23
C PHE A 3 -3.70 -2.68 18.62
N ILE A 4 -3.75 -1.36 18.50
CA ILE A 4 -4.99 -0.63 18.73
C ILE A 4 -5.77 -0.52 17.41
N PRO A 5 -7.11 -0.29 17.45
CA PRO A 5 -7.92 -0.30 16.22
C PRO A 5 -7.55 0.75 15.18
N THR A 6 -6.79 1.78 15.55
CA THR A 6 -6.36 2.83 14.63
C THR A 6 -4.96 2.61 14.07
N ASP A 7 -4.29 1.52 14.43
CA ASP A 7 -2.94 1.24 13.94
C ASP A 7 -2.93 1.00 12.43
N LYS A 8 -1.90 1.52 11.79
CA LYS A 8 -1.66 1.32 10.36
C LYS A 8 -0.38 0.54 10.19
N ILE A 9 -0.50 -0.66 9.64
CA ILE A 9 0.60 -1.60 9.50
C ILE A 9 0.96 -1.73 8.03
N PHE A 10 2.23 -1.52 7.71
CA PHE A 10 2.72 -1.59 6.33
C PHE A 10 3.63 -2.79 6.15
N LEU A 11 3.32 -3.63 5.16
CA LEU A 11 4.15 -4.75 4.76
C LEU A 11 4.91 -4.34 3.50
N ILE A 12 6.20 -4.12 3.63
CA ILE A 12 7.02 -3.51 2.58
C ILE A 12 8.02 -4.51 2.02
N GLY A 13 8.17 -4.50 0.69
CA GLY A 13 9.29 -5.16 0.04
C GLY A 13 9.25 -6.67 -0.03
N MET A 14 8.17 -7.30 0.40
CA MET A 14 8.04 -8.74 0.26
C MET A 14 7.68 -9.10 -1.17
N MET A 15 8.39 -10.09 -1.70
CA MET A 15 8.21 -10.52 -3.08
C MET A 15 7.06 -11.51 -3.22
N GLY A 16 6.35 -11.42 -4.34
CA GLY A 16 5.36 -12.42 -4.72
C GLY A 16 4.20 -12.55 -3.75
N SER A 17 3.73 -13.78 -3.56
CA SER A 17 2.53 -14.08 -2.77
C SER A 17 2.72 -13.98 -1.25
N GLY A 18 3.97 -13.92 -0.77
CA GLY A 18 4.24 -13.86 0.67
C GLY A 18 3.59 -12.68 1.36
N LYS A 19 3.64 -11.51 0.73
CA LYS A 19 3.05 -10.28 1.24
C LYS A 19 1.53 -10.41 1.40
N SER A 20 0.84 -10.91 0.38
CA SER A 20 -0.60 -11.10 0.43
C SER A 20 -1.00 -12.15 1.46
N TYR A 21 -0.25 -13.24 1.53
CA TYR A 21 -0.52 -14.32 2.47
C TYR A 21 -0.47 -13.82 3.91
N TRP A 22 0.63 -13.16 4.29
CA TRP A 22 0.80 -12.66 5.65
C TRP A 22 -0.15 -11.52 5.97
N GLY A 23 -0.41 -10.64 5.00
CA GLY A 23 -1.33 -9.53 5.18
C GLY A 23 -2.73 -10.01 5.49
N LYS A 24 -3.21 -10.99 4.75
CA LYS A 24 -4.54 -11.56 4.97
C LYS A 24 -4.63 -12.28 6.31
N LYS A 25 -3.60 -13.03 6.69
CA LYS A 25 -3.58 -13.69 7.98
C LYS A 25 -3.61 -12.71 9.14
N LEU A 26 -2.83 -11.64 9.07
CA LEU A 26 -2.82 -10.62 10.09
C LEU A 26 -4.16 -9.88 10.15
N SER A 27 -4.76 -9.59 8.99
CA SER A 27 -6.04 -8.88 8.97
C SER A 27 -7.13 -9.70 9.65
N GLU A 28 -7.13 -11.00 9.43
CA GLU A 28 -8.09 -11.89 10.08
C GLU A 28 -7.90 -11.93 11.60
N ARG A 29 -6.64 -12.01 12.05
CA ARG A 29 -6.34 -12.09 13.48
C ARG A 29 -6.62 -10.79 14.22
N LEU A 30 -6.38 -9.65 13.57
CA LEU A 30 -6.50 -8.33 14.19
C LEU A 30 -7.83 -7.66 13.86
N HIS A 31 -8.64 -8.27 12.99
CA HIS A 31 -9.88 -7.69 12.50
C HIS A 31 -9.66 -6.35 11.80
N PHE A 32 -8.55 -6.24 11.07
CA PHE A 32 -8.20 -5.08 10.26
C PHE A 32 -8.51 -5.36 8.80
N ASP A 33 -8.80 -4.33 8.03
CA ASP A 33 -8.88 -4.43 6.58
C ASP A 33 -7.50 -4.66 6.00
N PHE A 34 -7.42 -5.52 4.99
CA PHE A 34 -6.20 -5.71 4.23
C PHE A 34 -6.29 -4.97 2.91
N ILE A 35 -5.28 -4.14 2.63
CA ILE A 35 -5.20 -3.33 1.41
C ILE A 35 -3.91 -3.67 0.68
N ASP A 36 -4.03 -4.03 -0.59
CA ASP A 36 -2.87 -4.15 -1.48
C ASP A 36 -2.83 -2.88 -2.33
N LEU A 37 -1.82 -2.05 -2.11
CA LEU A 37 -1.73 -0.74 -2.75
C LEU A 37 -1.64 -0.85 -4.28
N ASP A 38 -0.90 -1.83 -4.78
CA ASP A 38 -0.77 -2.04 -6.22
C ASP A 38 -2.11 -2.44 -6.84
N ASP A 39 -2.86 -3.33 -6.18
CA ASP A 39 -4.18 -3.74 -6.65
C ASP A 39 -5.14 -2.56 -6.69
N GLU A 40 -5.11 -1.72 -5.68
CA GLU A 40 -5.96 -0.54 -5.65
C GLU A 40 -5.60 0.45 -6.76
N LEU A 41 -4.31 0.57 -7.06
CA LEU A 41 -3.84 1.44 -8.11
C LEU A 41 -4.30 0.93 -9.48
N VAL A 42 -4.20 -0.37 -9.71
CA VAL A 42 -4.69 -1.00 -10.95
C VAL A 42 -6.18 -0.79 -11.11
N LYS A 43 -6.96 -0.94 -10.05
CA LYS A 43 -8.41 -0.70 -10.10
C LYS A 43 -8.73 0.74 -10.47
N GLU A 44 -8.03 1.68 -9.89
CA GLU A 44 -8.28 3.09 -10.12
C GLU A 44 -7.88 3.52 -11.54
N GLU A 45 -6.75 3.00 -12.01
CA GLU A 45 -6.24 3.35 -13.35
C GLU A 45 -6.95 2.59 -14.48
N GLY A 46 -7.54 1.45 -14.19
CA GLY A 46 -8.19 0.63 -15.21
C GLY A 46 -7.22 -0.07 -16.14
N ARG A 47 -5.96 -0.19 -15.75
CA ARG A 47 -4.90 -0.84 -16.53
C ARG A 47 -3.85 -1.41 -15.61
N ASP A 48 -3.12 -2.43 -16.06
CA ASP A 48 -2.11 -3.06 -15.22
C ASP A 48 -0.87 -2.17 -15.06
N ILE A 49 -0.01 -2.55 -14.12
CA ILE A 49 1.17 -1.75 -13.79
C ILE A 49 2.11 -1.59 -14.97
N ASN A 50 2.33 -2.66 -15.75
CA ASN A 50 3.18 -2.57 -16.94
C ASN A 50 2.66 -1.55 -17.94
N LYS A 51 1.35 -1.51 -18.14
CA LYS A 51 0.73 -0.52 -19.02
C LYS A 51 0.89 0.89 -18.49
N ILE A 52 0.75 1.08 -17.18
CA ILE A 52 0.95 2.39 -16.58
C ILE A 52 2.37 2.88 -16.86
N PHE A 53 3.37 2.02 -16.67
CA PHE A 53 4.76 2.37 -16.95
C PHE A 53 4.98 2.71 -18.43
N GLN A 54 4.42 1.88 -19.32
CA GLN A 54 4.60 2.08 -20.75
C GLN A 54 3.93 3.33 -21.28
N GLU A 55 2.73 3.62 -20.81
CA GLU A 55 1.92 4.72 -21.33
C GLU A 55 2.16 6.04 -20.62
N SER A 56 2.48 6.02 -19.35
CA SER A 56 2.56 7.24 -18.55
C SER A 56 3.90 7.42 -17.83
N GLY A 57 4.72 6.37 -17.76
CA GLY A 57 6.05 6.44 -17.17
C GLY A 57 6.10 6.19 -15.67
N GLU A 58 7.33 6.00 -15.16
CA GLU A 58 7.54 5.66 -13.75
C GLU A 58 7.14 6.79 -12.81
N GLN A 59 7.45 8.04 -13.17
CA GLN A 59 7.11 9.15 -12.27
C GLN A 59 5.61 9.28 -12.06
N TYR A 60 4.84 9.10 -13.14
CA TYR A 60 3.38 9.10 -13.03
C TYR A 60 2.90 8.01 -12.06
N PHE A 61 3.44 6.80 -12.22
CA PHE A 61 3.10 5.68 -11.33
C PHE A 61 3.41 6.02 -9.88
N ARG A 62 4.62 6.57 -9.61
CA ARG A 62 5.04 6.89 -8.26
C ARG A 62 4.20 7.99 -7.63
N ASP A 63 3.81 8.97 -8.44
CA ASP A 63 2.94 10.06 -7.95
C ASP A 63 1.55 9.53 -7.61
N LYS A 64 1.01 8.64 -8.43
CA LYS A 64 -0.28 8.02 -8.16
C LYS A 64 -0.23 7.11 -6.94
N GLU A 65 0.87 6.37 -6.80
CA GLU A 65 1.10 5.52 -5.64
C GLU A 65 1.08 6.35 -4.35
N THR A 66 1.78 7.48 -4.34
CA THR A 66 1.83 8.39 -3.20
C THR A 66 0.47 9.00 -2.90
N GLU A 67 -0.24 9.44 -3.93
CA GLU A 67 -1.57 10.00 -3.79
C GLU A 67 -2.53 9.00 -3.14
N LEU A 68 -2.51 7.78 -3.64
CA LEU A 68 -3.38 6.72 -3.14
C LEU A 68 -3.02 6.32 -1.71
N LEU A 69 -1.72 6.19 -1.43
CA LEU A 69 -1.23 5.93 -0.08
C LEU A 69 -1.73 6.98 0.90
N ASN A 70 -1.58 8.25 0.56
CA ASN A 70 -2.01 9.35 1.41
C ASN A 70 -3.52 9.34 1.63
N ARG A 71 -4.27 9.00 0.59
CA ARG A 71 -5.73 8.91 0.69
C ARG A 71 -6.14 7.87 1.72
N PHE A 72 -5.55 6.68 1.69
CA PHE A 72 -5.87 5.63 2.65
C PHE A 72 -5.44 6.02 4.07
N ILE A 73 -4.28 6.65 4.21
CA ILE A 73 -3.81 7.11 5.52
C ILE A 73 -4.79 8.09 6.15
N VAL A 74 -5.34 9.00 5.35
CA VAL A 74 -6.27 10.01 5.83
C VAL A 74 -7.67 9.44 6.09
N GLU A 75 -8.15 8.60 5.17
CA GLU A 75 -9.55 8.16 5.20
C GLU A 75 -9.82 6.94 6.07
N LYS A 76 -8.84 6.05 6.22
CA LYS A 76 -9.03 4.83 7.00
C LYS A 76 -8.32 4.92 8.34
N LYS A 77 -8.97 4.42 9.38
CA LYS A 77 -8.42 4.48 10.73
C LYS A 77 -7.41 3.39 11.00
N GLY A 78 -7.75 2.13 10.74
CA GLY A 78 -6.83 1.02 10.96
C GLY A 78 -6.81 0.10 9.76
N PHE A 79 -5.64 -0.38 9.37
CA PHE A 79 -5.52 -1.27 8.23
C PHE A 79 -4.15 -1.94 8.20
N ILE A 80 -4.06 -2.98 7.39
CA ILE A 80 -2.79 -3.59 7.01
C ILE A 80 -2.63 -3.36 5.52
N MET A 81 -1.56 -2.71 5.12
CA MET A 81 -1.32 -2.38 3.72
C MET A 81 -0.05 -3.04 3.21
N ALA A 82 -0.18 -3.75 2.10
CA ALA A 82 0.96 -4.27 1.37
C ALA A 82 1.38 -3.25 0.33
N THR A 83 2.67 -2.91 0.31
CA THR A 83 3.23 -1.98 -0.68
C THR A 83 4.36 -2.64 -1.43
N GLY A 84 4.67 -2.15 -2.63
CA GLY A 84 5.86 -2.55 -3.35
C GLY A 84 7.12 -2.07 -2.64
N GLY A 85 8.25 -2.72 -2.89
CA GLY A 85 9.52 -2.37 -2.24
C GLY A 85 10.02 -0.98 -2.55
N GLY A 86 9.61 -0.42 -3.70
CA GLY A 86 10.02 0.93 -4.09
C GLY A 86 9.19 2.05 -3.48
N ALA A 87 7.98 1.75 -2.98
CA ALA A 87 7.08 2.78 -2.48
C ALA A 87 7.71 3.69 -1.42
N PRO A 88 8.40 3.16 -0.39
CA PRO A 88 8.99 4.02 0.63
C PRO A 88 10.08 4.95 0.12
N CYS A 89 10.68 4.64 -1.03
CA CYS A 89 11.83 5.37 -1.55
C CYS A 89 11.44 6.59 -2.38
N PHE A 90 10.16 6.78 -2.68
CA PHE A 90 9.70 7.84 -3.56
C PHE A 90 8.79 8.82 -2.84
N ASN A 91 8.90 10.10 -3.21
CA ASN A 91 8.00 11.17 -2.77
C ASN A 91 7.84 11.26 -1.24
N ASN A 92 8.87 10.89 -0.49
CA ASN A 92 8.86 10.89 0.98
C ASN A 92 7.79 9.98 1.59
N ASN A 93 7.45 8.89 0.90
CA ASN A 93 6.45 7.94 1.38
C ASN A 93 6.84 7.32 2.73
N ILE A 94 8.13 7.15 2.98
CA ILE A 94 8.60 6.62 4.27
C ILE A 94 8.16 7.52 5.43
N SER A 95 8.20 8.82 5.24
CA SER A 95 7.71 9.77 6.25
C SER A 95 6.21 9.66 6.45
N LEU A 96 5.46 9.52 5.35
CA LEU A 96 4.02 9.31 5.44
C LEU A 96 3.69 8.05 6.25
N MET A 97 4.40 6.96 5.98
CA MET A 97 4.18 5.70 6.68
C MET A 97 4.56 5.79 8.15
N ASN A 98 5.69 6.42 8.45
CA ASN A 98 6.20 6.48 9.82
C ASN A 98 5.42 7.44 10.72
N ASN A 99 4.74 8.42 10.15
CA ASN A 99 3.96 9.38 10.93
C ASN A 99 2.55 8.90 11.25
N HIS A 100 2.22 7.72 10.80
CA HIS A 100 0.90 7.13 11.00
C HIS A 100 1.00 5.66 11.38
#